data_aecb81d51f551e3599926743d4cbd047
#
_entry.id   aecb81d51f551e3599926743d4cbd047
#
_cell.length_a   1.000
_cell.length_b   1.000
_cell.length_c   1.000
_cell.angle_alpha   90.00
_cell.angle_beta   90.00
_cell.angle_gamma   90.00
#
_symmetry.space_group_name_H-M   'P 1'
#
loop_
_entity.id
_entity.type
_entity.pdbx_description
1 polymer ?
#
loop_
_entity_poly.entity_id
_entity_poly.type
_entity_poly.pdbx_seq_one_letter_code
_entity_poly.pdbx_strand_id
1 'polypeptide(L)'
;MEPAGIAYHNSDPYFTIFKIPQWRADLYKFLSVTFWGGLPGNLQRSISAFYSRVYDKPFTKYIIAPYIRYYYRDPNYKDKFLPPEGKEDFGSFQDFFIRRFKMLPVSNSPWVWPCEGLLCDEGKVHEFGTSKVKSDIRTIETIFGVSKGDIPPAYCFTNVFLHNKNYHRIHAPVSGTITRIQHIPGDLIVLRPWIYKQNPSLPAFRNERYNIDITDNKGRIWYLSVVGGPGVGSIKLPKSITLDGFVEKLDELALFYLGSTCCMAAPEHPKYHHKNTFVEVGASY
;
A
#
# COMPACT_ATOMS: atom_id res chain seq x y z
N MET A 1 14.31 -23.57 -5.49
CA MET A 1 13.43 -22.90 -6.49
C MET A 1 12.50 -22.00 -5.67
N GLU A 2 12.66 -20.69 -5.80
CA GLU A 2 11.84 -19.73 -5.03
C GLU A 2 10.36 -19.86 -5.40
N PRO A 3 9.46 -19.72 -4.42
CA PRO A 3 8.03 -19.79 -4.68
C PRO A 3 7.61 -18.61 -5.57
N ALA A 4 6.86 -18.93 -6.62
CA ALA A 4 6.53 -17.99 -7.68
C ALA A 4 5.27 -17.17 -7.44
N GLY A 5 4.63 -17.32 -6.30
CA GLY A 5 3.41 -16.57 -6.00
C GLY A 5 2.98 -16.70 -4.55
N ILE A 6 2.09 -15.82 -4.16
CA ILE A 6 1.58 -15.71 -2.80
C ILE A 6 0.07 -15.81 -2.84
N ALA A 7 -0.48 -16.76 -2.10
CA ALA A 7 -1.90 -16.89 -1.82
C ALA A 7 -2.17 -16.53 -0.37
N TYR A 8 -3.18 -15.72 -0.16
CA TYR A 8 -3.68 -15.41 1.16
C TYR A 8 -4.66 -16.49 1.57
N HIS A 9 -4.40 -17.14 2.70
CA HIS A 9 -5.34 -18.09 3.26
C HIS A 9 -6.21 -17.39 4.31
N ASN A 10 -7.52 -17.63 4.26
CA ASN A 10 -8.49 -16.91 5.09
C ASN A 10 -8.41 -17.21 6.58
N SER A 11 -7.85 -18.35 6.95
CA SER A 11 -7.81 -18.82 8.33
C SER A 11 -6.53 -18.51 9.07
N ASP A 12 -5.55 -18.00 8.34
CA ASP A 12 -4.22 -17.78 8.88
C ASP A 12 -3.87 -16.30 8.70
N PRO A 13 -3.41 -15.58 9.71
CA PRO A 13 -2.81 -14.27 9.52
C PRO A 13 -1.58 -14.35 8.60
N TYR A 14 -1.02 -15.56 8.39
CA TYR A 14 0.12 -15.80 7.53
C TYR A 14 -0.31 -16.03 6.09
N PHE A 15 0.52 -15.56 5.16
CA PHE A 15 0.32 -15.77 3.74
C PHE A 15 0.85 -17.13 3.31
N THR A 16 0.05 -17.85 2.55
CA THR A 16 0.54 -19.06 1.89
C THR A 16 1.19 -18.68 0.57
N ILE A 17 2.47 -19.02 0.42
CA ILE A 17 3.19 -18.85 -0.83
C ILE A 17 2.85 -20.02 -1.74
N PHE A 18 2.39 -19.74 -2.97
CA PHE A 18 2.11 -20.77 -3.98
C PHE A 18 2.92 -20.52 -5.25
N LYS A 19 3.19 -21.59 -5.96
CA LYS A 19 3.92 -21.53 -7.23
C LYS A 19 2.96 -21.20 -8.37
N ILE A 20 3.15 -20.06 -8.99
CA ILE A 20 2.55 -19.74 -10.28
C ILE A 20 3.53 -20.14 -11.38
N PRO A 21 3.12 -20.90 -12.41
CA PRO A 21 3.98 -21.21 -13.55
C PRO A 21 4.58 -19.92 -14.14
N GLN A 22 5.85 -19.98 -14.55
CA GLN A 22 6.58 -18.80 -15.05
C GLN A 22 5.83 -18.14 -16.20
N TRP A 23 5.38 -18.93 -17.20
CA TRP A 23 4.65 -18.41 -18.35
C TRP A 23 3.40 -17.60 -17.97
N ARG A 24 2.69 -18.02 -16.91
CA ARG A 24 1.50 -17.33 -16.42
C ARG A 24 1.85 -16.00 -15.76
N ALA A 25 2.92 -15.97 -14.98
CA ALA A 25 3.39 -14.71 -14.39
C ALA A 25 3.87 -13.75 -15.49
N ASP A 26 4.57 -14.25 -16.50
CA ASP A 26 5.04 -13.44 -17.62
C ASP A 26 3.89 -12.91 -18.47
N LEU A 27 2.83 -13.71 -18.69
CA LEU A 27 1.62 -13.25 -19.35
C LEU A 27 0.94 -12.13 -18.56
N TYR A 28 0.76 -12.29 -17.25
CA TYR A 28 0.15 -11.24 -16.41
C TYR A 28 1.03 -9.99 -16.36
N LYS A 29 2.35 -10.15 -16.34
CA LYS A 29 3.29 -9.03 -16.42
C LYS A 29 3.16 -8.31 -17.75
N PHE A 30 3.11 -9.02 -18.85
CA PHE A 30 2.90 -8.45 -20.18
C PHE A 30 1.58 -7.67 -20.25
N LEU A 31 0.47 -8.28 -19.83
CA LEU A 31 -0.84 -7.63 -19.82
C LEU A 31 -0.86 -6.37 -18.92
N SER A 32 -0.20 -6.42 -17.76
CA SER A 32 -0.16 -5.30 -16.81
C SER A 32 0.79 -4.19 -17.25
N VAL A 33 2.00 -4.54 -17.65
CA VAL A 33 3.09 -3.57 -17.87
C VAL A 33 3.09 -3.03 -19.29
N THR A 34 2.85 -3.92 -20.27
CA THR A 34 2.97 -3.58 -21.69
C THR A 34 1.62 -3.18 -22.28
N PHE A 35 0.61 -4.02 -22.11
CA PHE A 35 -0.71 -3.74 -22.68
C PHE A 35 -1.43 -2.62 -21.89
N TRP A 36 -1.73 -2.85 -20.62
CA TRP A 36 -2.40 -1.85 -19.78
C TRP A 36 -1.54 -0.62 -19.53
N GLY A 37 -0.30 -0.81 -19.09
CA GLY A 37 0.65 0.28 -18.81
C GLY A 37 1.16 1.01 -20.06
N GLY A 38 0.86 0.52 -21.26
CA GLY A 38 1.10 1.19 -22.55
C GLY A 38 -0.03 2.10 -22.99
N LEU A 39 -1.23 1.97 -22.37
CA LEU A 39 -2.34 2.87 -22.68
C LEU A 39 -2.06 4.29 -22.19
N PRO A 40 -2.60 5.32 -22.89
CA PRO A 40 -2.53 6.69 -22.40
C PRO A 40 -3.06 6.82 -20.97
N GLY A 41 -2.38 7.57 -20.10
CA GLY A 41 -2.71 7.65 -18.68
C GLY A 41 -4.11 8.21 -18.39
N ASN A 42 -4.64 9.11 -19.27
CA ASN A 42 -6.03 9.57 -19.19
C ASN A 42 -7.03 8.44 -19.45
N LEU A 43 -6.75 7.54 -20.40
CA LEU A 43 -7.60 6.37 -20.69
C LEU A 43 -7.56 5.36 -19.53
N GLN A 44 -6.37 5.05 -19.02
CA GLN A 44 -6.23 4.21 -17.81
C GLN A 44 -7.07 4.79 -16.67
N ARG A 45 -6.96 6.09 -16.41
CA ARG A 45 -7.74 6.80 -15.39
C ARG A 45 -9.24 6.70 -15.63
N SER A 46 -9.70 6.95 -16.85
CA SER A 46 -11.13 6.89 -17.17
C SER A 46 -11.73 5.50 -16.96
N ILE A 47 -11.05 4.45 -17.44
CA ILE A 47 -11.49 3.06 -17.26
C ILE A 47 -11.51 2.70 -15.77
N SER A 48 -10.46 3.06 -15.04
CA SER A 48 -10.36 2.78 -13.62
C SER A 48 -11.42 3.53 -12.80
N ALA A 49 -11.67 4.80 -13.12
CA ALA A 49 -12.72 5.59 -12.47
C ALA A 49 -14.11 5.00 -12.73
N PHE A 50 -14.39 4.50 -13.93
CA PHE A 50 -15.63 3.79 -14.22
C PHE A 50 -15.76 2.53 -13.38
N TYR A 51 -14.71 1.72 -13.31
CA TYR A 51 -14.69 0.49 -12.54
C TYR A 51 -14.89 0.76 -11.02
N SER A 52 -14.24 1.77 -10.47
CA SER A 52 -14.40 2.14 -9.06
C SER A 52 -15.81 2.61 -8.72
N ARG A 53 -16.47 3.35 -9.63
CA ARG A 53 -17.86 3.80 -9.45
C ARG A 53 -18.86 2.65 -9.35
N VAL A 54 -18.57 1.48 -9.92
CA VAL A 54 -19.44 0.30 -9.78
C VAL A 54 -19.48 -0.17 -8.34
N TYR A 55 -18.33 -0.18 -7.65
CA TYR A 55 -18.25 -0.59 -6.23
C TYR A 55 -18.92 0.37 -5.26
N ASP A 56 -19.15 1.61 -5.67
CA ASP A 56 -19.85 2.62 -4.89
C ASP A 56 -21.39 2.54 -5.02
N LYS A 57 -21.90 1.67 -5.89
CA LYS A 57 -23.35 1.49 -6.08
C LYS A 57 -23.99 0.71 -4.92
N PRO A 58 -25.21 1.09 -4.48
CA PRO A 58 -25.88 0.47 -3.32
C PRO A 58 -26.09 -1.05 -3.44
N PHE A 59 -26.27 -1.59 -4.64
CA PHE A 59 -26.43 -3.05 -4.83
C PHE A 59 -25.17 -3.83 -4.44
N THR A 60 -23.99 -3.20 -4.44
CA THR A 60 -22.73 -3.86 -4.07
C THR A 60 -22.62 -4.17 -2.57
N LYS A 61 -23.47 -3.61 -1.73
CA LYS A 61 -23.54 -3.96 -0.30
C LYS A 61 -23.81 -5.46 -0.08
N TYR A 62 -24.54 -6.10 -0.99
CA TYR A 62 -24.84 -7.53 -0.89
C TYR A 62 -23.63 -8.44 -1.11
N ILE A 63 -22.54 -7.89 -1.65
CA ILE A 63 -21.27 -8.61 -1.82
C ILE A 63 -20.50 -8.69 -0.48
N ILE A 64 -20.77 -7.81 0.48
CA ILE A 64 -19.98 -7.71 1.73
C ILE A 64 -20.03 -9.01 2.53
N ALA A 65 -21.22 -9.56 2.81
CA ALA A 65 -21.35 -10.77 3.61
C ALA A 65 -20.67 -12.01 2.98
N PRO A 66 -20.90 -12.35 1.69
CA PRO A 66 -20.16 -13.44 1.05
C PRO A 66 -18.65 -13.17 0.98
N TYR A 67 -18.22 -11.92 0.81
CA TYR A 67 -16.82 -11.53 0.83
C TYR A 67 -16.17 -11.79 2.20
N ILE A 68 -16.84 -11.40 3.29
CA ILE A 68 -16.38 -11.65 4.65
C ILE A 68 -16.26 -13.15 4.90
N ARG A 69 -17.29 -13.92 4.55
CA ARG A 69 -17.29 -15.40 4.71
C ARG A 69 -16.12 -16.04 3.96
N TYR A 70 -15.84 -15.57 2.76
CA TYR A 70 -14.78 -16.12 1.93
C TYR A 70 -13.39 -15.81 2.48
N TYR A 71 -13.15 -14.55 2.91
CA TYR A 71 -11.80 -14.09 3.25
C TYR A 71 -11.44 -14.19 4.74
N TYR A 72 -12.40 -14.06 5.66
CA TYR A 72 -12.04 -13.86 7.06
C TYR A 72 -12.49 -14.98 7.99
N ARG A 73 -13.35 -15.88 7.57
CA ARG A 73 -13.95 -16.97 8.40
C ARG A 73 -14.55 -16.50 9.73
N ASP A 74 -14.55 -15.23 10.02
CA ASP A 74 -15.14 -14.61 11.19
C ASP A 74 -16.40 -13.87 10.72
N PRO A 75 -17.59 -14.38 11.03
CA PRO A 75 -18.85 -13.75 10.63
C PRO A 75 -19.01 -12.34 11.22
N ASN A 76 -18.37 -12.09 12.36
CA ASN A 76 -18.42 -10.81 13.08
C ASN A 76 -17.27 -9.87 12.69
N TYR A 77 -16.50 -10.22 11.65
CA TYR A 77 -15.37 -9.40 11.20
C TYR A 77 -15.75 -7.93 10.96
N LYS A 78 -16.96 -7.69 10.41
CA LYS A 78 -17.50 -6.34 10.16
C LYS A 78 -17.58 -5.50 11.45
N ASP A 79 -17.83 -6.13 12.59
CA ASP A 79 -18.07 -5.43 13.86
C ASP A 79 -16.84 -4.74 14.44
N LYS A 80 -15.66 -5.07 13.93
CA LYS A 80 -14.39 -4.41 14.27
C LYS A 80 -14.25 -3.02 13.64
N PHE A 81 -15.16 -2.68 12.71
CA PHE A 81 -15.01 -1.50 11.87
C PHE A 81 -16.21 -0.58 11.92
N LEU A 82 -15.94 0.69 11.62
CA LEU A 82 -16.93 1.73 11.37
C LEU A 82 -17.01 1.99 9.86
N PRO A 83 -18.17 2.42 9.35
CA PRO A 83 -18.28 2.94 7.99
C PRO A 83 -17.46 4.23 7.83
N PRO A 84 -17.29 4.71 6.58
CA PRO A 84 -16.71 6.02 6.33
C PRO A 84 -17.42 7.13 7.10
N GLU A 85 -16.69 8.22 7.35
CA GLU A 85 -17.23 9.36 8.06
C GLU A 85 -18.51 9.91 7.40
N GLY A 86 -19.51 10.26 8.23
CA GLY A 86 -20.81 10.73 7.78
C GLY A 86 -21.78 9.61 7.35
N LYS A 87 -21.44 8.34 7.50
CA LYS A 87 -22.32 7.20 7.21
C LYS A 87 -22.61 6.39 8.47
N GLU A 88 -23.86 5.95 8.61
CA GLU A 88 -24.29 5.11 9.74
C GLU A 88 -24.02 3.60 9.50
N ASP A 89 -24.01 3.16 8.23
CA ASP A 89 -23.74 1.77 7.83
C ASP A 89 -22.96 1.74 6.52
N PHE A 90 -22.50 0.54 6.14
CA PHE A 90 -21.86 0.27 4.86
C PHE A 90 -22.92 0.18 3.74
N GLY A 91 -23.16 1.29 3.07
CA GLY A 91 -24.13 1.39 1.98
C GLY A 91 -23.69 0.77 0.66
N SER A 92 -22.39 0.48 0.52
CA SER A 92 -21.77 -0.10 -0.68
C SER A 92 -20.56 -0.96 -0.32
N PHE A 93 -20.07 -1.76 -1.27
CA PHE A 93 -18.81 -2.48 -1.09
C PHE A 93 -17.62 -1.52 -0.94
N GLN A 94 -17.67 -0.37 -1.61
CA GLN A 94 -16.65 0.67 -1.48
C GLN A 94 -16.57 1.19 -0.04
N ASP A 95 -17.71 1.39 0.65
CA ASP A 95 -17.71 1.81 2.05
C ASP A 95 -17.03 0.79 2.95
N PHE A 96 -17.28 -0.51 2.70
CA PHE A 96 -16.60 -1.58 3.43
C PHE A 96 -15.10 -1.64 3.10
N PHE A 97 -14.73 -1.37 1.87
CA PHE A 97 -13.34 -1.34 1.45
C PHE A 97 -12.54 -0.26 2.18
N ILE A 98 -13.12 0.95 2.33
CA ILE A 98 -12.50 2.08 3.03
C ILE A 98 -12.93 2.20 4.51
N ARG A 99 -13.33 1.08 5.12
CA ARG A 99 -13.72 0.98 6.52
C ARG A 99 -12.70 1.60 7.47
N ARG A 100 -13.14 2.00 8.65
CA ARG A 100 -12.28 2.50 9.72
C ARG A 100 -12.29 1.51 10.88
N PHE A 101 -11.18 1.32 11.56
CA PHE A 101 -11.20 0.58 12.82
C PHE A 101 -12.02 1.34 13.87
N LYS A 102 -12.81 0.61 14.67
CA LYS A 102 -13.41 1.17 15.89
C LYS A 102 -12.35 1.54 16.91
N MET A 103 -11.35 0.67 17.04
CA MET A 103 -10.14 0.89 17.83
C MET A 103 -8.97 0.36 17.01
N LEU A 104 -8.03 1.23 16.69
CA LEU A 104 -6.78 0.80 16.06
C LEU A 104 -5.99 -0.09 17.02
N PRO A 105 -5.36 -1.16 16.54
CA PRO A 105 -4.37 -1.87 17.32
C PRO A 105 -3.26 -0.92 17.74
N VAL A 106 -3.00 -0.81 19.04
CA VAL A 106 -2.00 0.13 19.57
C VAL A 106 -0.85 -0.66 20.17
N SER A 107 0.36 -0.41 19.66
CA SER A 107 1.61 -0.85 20.26
C SER A 107 2.21 0.25 21.13
N ASN A 108 2.83 -0.15 22.24
CA ASN A 108 3.65 0.75 23.06
C ASN A 108 4.99 1.12 22.40
N SER A 109 5.29 0.55 21.22
CA SER A 109 6.47 0.90 20.45
C SER A 109 6.45 2.38 20.04
N PRO A 110 7.61 3.06 20.06
CA PRO A 110 7.70 4.42 19.53
C PRO A 110 7.42 4.51 18.02
N TRP A 111 7.59 3.40 17.31
CA TRP A 111 7.37 3.29 15.86
C TRP A 111 6.47 2.10 15.56
N VAL A 112 5.61 2.28 14.56
CA VAL A 112 4.62 1.27 14.20
C VAL A 112 4.54 1.08 12.68
N TRP A 113 4.02 -0.06 12.25
CA TRP A 113 3.68 -0.28 10.84
C TRP A 113 2.54 0.66 10.42
N PRO A 114 2.72 1.41 9.31
CA PRO A 114 1.73 2.38 8.83
C PRO A 114 0.50 1.73 8.21
N CYS A 115 0.55 0.46 7.87
CA CYS A 115 -0.51 -0.26 7.16
C CYS A 115 -0.45 -1.75 7.48
N GLU A 116 -1.48 -2.49 7.03
CA GLU A 116 -1.45 -3.94 7.08
C GLU A 116 -1.28 -4.54 5.68
N GLY A 117 -0.53 -5.62 5.57
CA GLY A 117 -0.33 -6.30 4.31
C GLY A 117 0.85 -7.24 4.28
N LEU A 118 1.24 -7.63 3.08
CA LEU A 118 2.40 -8.47 2.84
C LEU A 118 3.65 -7.61 2.70
N LEU A 119 4.66 -7.86 3.53
CA LEU A 119 5.98 -7.27 3.38
C LEU A 119 6.72 -7.93 2.20
N CYS A 120 6.78 -7.23 1.08
CA CYS A 120 7.31 -7.74 -0.18
C CYS A 120 8.80 -7.51 -0.35
N ASP A 121 9.29 -6.37 0.15
CA ASP A 121 10.71 -6.02 0.18
C ASP A 121 11.05 -5.38 1.52
N GLU A 122 12.25 -5.68 2.01
CA GLU A 122 12.82 -5.16 3.25
C GLU A 122 14.33 -5.25 3.16
N GLY A 123 15.02 -4.19 3.58
CA GLY A 123 16.49 -4.12 3.62
C GLY A 123 17.01 -2.69 3.65
N LYS A 124 18.30 -2.51 3.81
CA LYS A 124 18.91 -1.17 3.78
C LYS A 124 18.85 -0.58 2.37
N VAL A 125 18.66 0.73 2.26
CA VAL A 125 18.52 1.44 0.97
C VAL A 125 19.70 1.13 0.03
N HIS A 126 20.93 1.06 0.54
CA HIS A 126 22.09 0.76 -0.29
C HIS A 126 22.18 -0.70 -0.79
N GLU A 127 21.41 -1.61 -0.21
CA GLU A 127 21.34 -3.01 -0.66
C GLU A 127 20.48 -3.18 -1.90
N PHE A 128 19.63 -2.19 -2.20
CA PHE A 128 18.79 -2.21 -3.39
C PHE A 128 19.54 -1.64 -4.59
N GLY A 129 19.71 -2.49 -5.60
CA GLY A 129 20.26 -2.08 -6.87
C GLY A 129 19.34 -1.14 -7.66
N THR A 130 19.81 -0.75 -8.82
CA THR A 130 19.01 0.05 -9.74
C THR A 130 17.96 -0.80 -10.44
N SER A 131 16.76 -0.23 -10.64
CA SER A 131 15.68 -0.85 -11.41
C SER A 131 15.55 -0.18 -12.77
N LYS A 132 15.56 -0.95 -13.85
CA LYS A 132 15.28 -0.43 -15.20
C LYS A 132 13.78 -0.28 -15.39
N VAL A 133 13.32 0.94 -15.56
CA VAL A 133 11.91 1.29 -15.78
C VAL A 133 11.78 2.04 -17.09
N LYS A 134 11.17 1.39 -18.11
CA LYS A 134 11.19 1.87 -19.50
C LYS A 134 12.65 2.03 -19.97
N SER A 135 13.09 3.23 -20.31
CA SER A 135 14.48 3.56 -20.69
C SER A 135 15.35 4.06 -19.53
N ASP A 136 14.73 4.34 -18.37
CA ASP A 136 15.40 4.98 -17.25
C ASP A 136 15.94 3.98 -16.23
N ILE A 137 17.06 4.30 -15.63
CA ILE A 137 17.61 3.61 -14.46
C ILE A 137 17.15 4.37 -13.23
N ARG A 138 16.45 3.69 -12.33
CA ARG A 138 15.85 4.26 -11.11
C ARG A 138 16.40 3.59 -9.88
N THR A 139 16.64 4.36 -8.83
CA THR A 139 17.00 3.91 -7.49
C THR A 139 15.80 4.00 -6.55
N ILE A 140 15.93 3.44 -5.34
CA ILE A 140 14.85 3.47 -4.32
C ILE A 140 14.38 4.91 -4.06
N GLU A 141 15.28 5.88 -4.03
CA GLU A 141 14.95 7.29 -3.79
C GLU A 141 13.97 7.84 -4.83
N THR A 142 13.98 7.29 -6.05
CA THR A 142 13.01 7.67 -7.10
C THR A 142 11.55 7.36 -6.69
N ILE A 143 11.33 6.32 -5.86
CA ILE A 143 9.99 6.00 -5.33
C ILE A 143 9.49 7.19 -4.51
N PHE A 144 10.36 7.74 -3.68
CA PHE A 144 10.05 8.85 -2.78
C PHE A 144 10.17 10.23 -3.45
N GLY A 145 10.58 10.30 -4.73
CA GLY A 145 10.69 11.55 -5.47
C GLY A 145 11.78 12.48 -4.94
N VAL A 146 12.86 11.91 -4.43
CA VAL A 146 14.07 12.61 -3.97
C VAL A 146 15.26 12.19 -4.82
N SER A 147 16.36 12.95 -4.73
CA SER A 147 17.57 12.66 -5.50
C SER A 147 18.32 11.48 -4.92
N LYS A 148 19.12 10.84 -5.75
CA LYS A 148 20.01 9.78 -5.28
C LYS A 148 20.96 10.31 -4.22
N GLY A 149 20.98 9.65 -3.05
CA GLY A 149 21.79 10.03 -1.91
C GLY A 149 21.07 10.91 -0.88
N ASP A 150 19.86 11.40 -1.16
CA ASP A 150 19.07 12.16 -0.18
C ASP A 150 18.55 11.29 0.96
N ILE A 151 18.35 9.99 0.71
CA ILE A 151 18.00 9.04 1.76
C ILE A 151 19.29 8.41 2.29
N PRO A 152 19.57 8.49 3.60
CA PRO A 152 20.75 7.87 4.17
C PRO A 152 20.84 6.39 3.82
N PRO A 153 21.98 5.88 3.35
CA PRO A 153 22.12 4.50 2.86
C PRO A 153 21.84 3.44 3.92
N ALA A 154 21.92 3.77 5.19
CA ALA A 154 21.62 2.90 6.32
C ALA A 154 20.12 2.82 6.66
N TYR A 155 19.26 3.68 6.07
CA TYR A 155 17.82 3.61 6.28
C TYR A 155 17.27 2.30 5.76
N CYS A 156 16.23 1.80 6.43
CA CYS A 156 15.53 0.61 6.00
C CYS A 156 14.43 0.98 5.00
N PHE A 157 14.51 0.42 3.80
CA PHE A 157 13.42 0.43 2.83
C PHE A 157 12.49 -0.75 3.09
N THR A 158 11.19 -0.50 3.07
CA THR A 158 10.15 -1.53 3.13
C THR A 158 9.08 -1.28 2.09
N ASN A 159 8.50 -2.35 1.55
CA ASN A 159 7.39 -2.32 0.62
C ASN A 159 6.30 -3.28 1.08
N VAL A 160 5.17 -2.76 1.50
CA VAL A 160 4.01 -3.54 1.97
C VAL A 160 2.91 -3.50 0.92
N PHE A 161 2.55 -4.66 0.39
CA PHE A 161 1.43 -4.83 -0.53
C PHE A 161 0.13 -5.06 0.24
N LEU A 162 -0.86 -4.19 0.03
CA LEU A 162 -2.18 -4.31 0.61
C LEU A 162 -3.10 -5.08 -0.37
N HIS A 163 -3.40 -6.33 -0.02
CA HIS A 163 -4.38 -7.10 -0.78
C HIS A 163 -5.78 -6.56 -0.54
N ASN A 164 -6.70 -6.74 -1.49
CA ASN A 164 -8.06 -6.21 -1.41
C ASN A 164 -8.81 -6.55 -0.10
N LYS A 165 -8.45 -7.64 0.57
CA LYS A 165 -9.00 -8.00 1.88
C LYS A 165 -8.44 -7.18 3.04
N ASN A 166 -7.25 -6.62 2.90
CA ASN A 166 -6.61 -5.88 3.96
C ASN A 166 -7.33 -4.55 4.28
N TYR A 167 -6.94 -3.94 5.35
CA TYR A 167 -7.34 -2.59 5.71
C TYR A 167 -6.62 -1.58 4.79
N HIS A 168 -7.37 -0.63 4.22
CA HIS A 168 -6.87 0.23 3.15
C HIS A 168 -6.70 1.69 3.57
N ARG A 169 -6.23 1.92 4.80
CA ARG A 169 -5.79 3.24 5.27
C ARG A 169 -4.35 3.17 5.71
N ILE A 170 -3.65 4.26 5.52
CA ILE A 170 -2.25 4.46 5.90
C ILE A 170 -2.21 5.41 7.07
N HIS A 171 -1.45 5.05 8.08
CA HIS A 171 -1.31 5.79 9.31
C HIS A 171 0.13 6.26 9.52
N ALA A 172 0.31 7.30 10.34
CA ALA A 172 1.62 7.80 10.70
C ALA A 172 2.42 6.75 11.48
N PRO A 173 3.61 6.34 11.01
CA PRO A 173 4.44 5.37 11.70
C PRO A 173 5.09 5.93 12.97
N VAL A 174 5.16 7.25 13.07
CA VAL A 174 5.82 8.03 14.12
C VAL A 174 5.10 9.36 14.32
N SER A 175 5.17 9.94 15.51
CA SER A 175 4.74 11.33 15.72
C SER A 175 5.79 12.30 15.19
N GLY A 176 5.35 13.35 14.51
CA GLY A 176 6.26 14.34 13.94
C GLY A 176 5.57 15.38 13.08
N THR A 177 6.35 16.24 12.47
CA THR A 177 5.86 17.28 11.55
C THR A 177 5.94 16.80 10.12
N ILE A 178 4.88 17.03 9.34
CA ILE A 178 4.86 16.75 7.90
C ILE A 178 5.70 17.81 7.20
N THR A 179 6.85 17.41 6.68
CA THR A 179 7.79 18.32 6.03
C THR A 179 7.71 18.32 4.51
N ARG A 180 7.00 17.34 3.92
CA ARG A 180 6.73 17.31 2.49
C ARG A 180 5.46 16.52 2.19
N ILE A 181 4.68 17.04 1.24
CA ILE A 181 3.60 16.32 0.57
C ILE A 181 3.79 16.52 -0.93
N GLN A 182 3.94 15.42 -1.68
CA GLN A 182 4.18 15.49 -3.11
C GLN A 182 3.33 14.47 -3.87
N HIS A 183 2.55 14.93 -4.82
CA HIS A 183 1.88 14.05 -5.80
C HIS A 183 2.82 13.77 -6.97
N ILE A 184 3.07 12.51 -7.25
CA ILE A 184 3.83 12.07 -8.42
C ILE A 184 2.86 11.34 -9.36
N PRO A 185 2.54 11.93 -10.52
CA PRO A 185 1.73 11.27 -11.52
C PRO A 185 2.47 10.05 -12.10
N GLY A 186 1.72 9.04 -12.49
CA GLY A 186 2.31 7.81 -13.02
C GLY A 186 1.31 6.91 -13.72
N ASP A 187 1.77 5.71 -14.01
CA ASP A 187 0.97 4.61 -14.55
C ASP A 187 0.05 4.03 -13.45
N LEU A 188 -0.74 3.04 -13.82
CA LEU A 188 -1.65 2.33 -12.92
C LEU A 188 -1.54 0.83 -13.15
N ILE A 189 -0.30 0.34 -13.23
CA ILE A 189 -0.07 -1.10 -13.39
C ILE A 189 -0.49 -1.86 -12.14
N VAL A 190 -0.82 -3.14 -12.35
CA VAL A 190 -1.26 -4.03 -11.26
C VAL A 190 -0.17 -4.18 -10.22
N LEU A 191 -0.53 -4.11 -8.95
CA LEU A 191 0.41 -4.09 -7.82
C LEU A 191 0.79 -5.49 -7.29
N ARG A 192 0.22 -6.56 -7.83
CA ARG A 192 0.38 -7.93 -7.30
C ARG A 192 1.85 -8.40 -7.34
N PRO A 193 2.51 -8.64 -6.20
CA PRO A 193 3.96 -8.89 -6.15
C PRO A 193 4.40 -10.12 -6.93
N TRP A 194 3.59 -11.19 -6.93
CA TRP A 194 3.92 -12.44 -7.63
C TRP A 194 4.02 -12.32 -9.16
N ILE A 195 3.49 -11.23 -9.73
CA ILE A 195 3.64 -10.93 -11.16
C ILE A 195 5.08 -10.48 -11.46
N TYR A 196 5.68 -9.76 -10.53
CA TYR A 196 6.98 -9.11 -10.72
C TYR A 196 8.15 -9.91 -10.13
N LYS A 197 7.87 -10.97 -9.37
CA LYS A 197 8.85 -11.94 -8.82
C LYS A 197 10.09 -11.33 -8.18
N GLN A 198 11.13 -11.07 -9.00
CA GLN A 198 12.42 -10.56 -8.54
C GLN A 198 12.40 -9.05 -8.21
N ASN A 199 11.38 -8.33 -8.64
CA ASN A 199 11.24 -6.91 -8.36
C ASN A 199 9.79 -6.58 -7.97
N PRO A 200 9.33 -6.97 -6.77
CA PRO A 200 7.97 -6.71 -6.31
C PRO A 200 7.69 -5.21 -6.14
N SER A 201 8.72 -4.40 -6.01
CA SER A 201 8.62 -2.94 -5.94
C SER A 201 8.49 -2.24 -7.30
N LEU A 202 8.55 -2.97 -8.43
CA LEU A 202 8.43 -2.36 -9.77
C LEU A 202 7.23 -1.42 -9.92
N PRO A 203 6.02 -1.74 -9.43
CA PRO A 203 4.89 -0.81 -9.49
C PRO A 203 5.14 0.51 -8.75
N ALA A 204 5.85 0.50 -7.63
CA ALA A 204 6.14 1.70 -6.87
C ALA A 204 7.02 2.71 -7.65
N PHE A 205 7.84 2.23 -8.58
CA PHE A 205 8.62 3.09 -9.48
C PHE A 205 7.78 3.72 -10.60
N ARG A 206 6.62 3.15 -10.92
CA ARG A 206 5.85 3.52 -12.11
C ARG A 206 4.52 4.19 -11.81
N ASN A 207 3.85 3.73 -10.76
CA ASN A 207 2.47 4.13 -10.49
C ASN A 207 2.37 5.52 -9.87
N GLU A 208 1.19 6.09 -10.09
CA GLU A 208 0.75 7.30 -9.40
C GLU A 208 0.85 7.12 -7.89
N ARG A 209 1.40 8.11 -7.19
CA ARG A 209 1.63 8.03 -5.75
C ARG A 209 1.65 9.38 -5.08
N TYR A 210 1.40 9.38 -3.79
CA TYR A 210 1.64 10.51 -2.90
C TYR A 210 2.80 10.18 -1.98
N ASN A 211 3.79 11.05 -1.94
CA ASN A 211 4.89 10.96 -1.00
C ASN A 211 4.65 11.94 0.16
N ILE A 212 4.82 11.42 1.38
CA ILE A 212 4.63 12.17 2.62
C ILE A 212 5.88 11.94 3.47
N ASP A 213 6.58 13.02 3.81
CA ASP A 213 7.74 12.94 4.69
C ASP A 213 7.35 13.49 6.07
N ILE A 214 7.72 12.74 7.10
CA ILE A 214 7.48 13.11 8.49
C ILE A 214 8.84 13.25 9.18
N THR A 215 9.11 14.43 9.72
CA THR A 215 10.28 14.67 10.55
C THR A 215 9.94 14.41 12.01
N ASP A 216 10.59 13.42 12.61
CA ASP A 216 10.38 13.05 14.01
C ASP A 216 11.02 14.06 15.00
N ASN A 217 10.79 13.86 16.29
CA ASN A 217 11.32 14.73 17.36
C ASN A 217 12.85 14.68 17.50
N LYS A 218 13.53 13.78 16.79
CA LYS A 218 14.99 13.70 16.69
C LYS A 218 15.53 14.36 15.42
N GLY A 219 14.67 15.00 14.63
CA GLY A 219 15.02 15.61 13.35
C GLY A 219 15.29 14.61 12.22
N ARG A 220 14.87 13.35 12.35
CA ARG A 220 15.05 12.31 11.34
C ARG A 220 13.83 12.24 10.45
N ILE A 221 14.04 12.07 9.16
CA ILE A 221 12.95 12.03 8.18
C ILE A 221 12.49 10.59 7.95
N TRP A 222 11.18 10.38 8.02
CA TRP A 222 10.49 9.16 7.63
C TRP A 222 9.82 9.39 6.30
N TYR A 223 10.28 8.71 5.27
CA TYR A 223 9.75 8.82 3.91
C TYR A 223 8.67 7.78 3.70
N LEU A 224 7.45 8.22 3.38
CA LEU A 224 6.34 7.34 3.00
C LEU A 224 5.97 7.58 1.54
N SER A 225 5.70 6.50 0.81
CA SER A 225 5.15 6.55 -0.54
C SER A 225 3.88 5.71 -0.60
N VAL A 226 2.75 6.39 -0.75
CA VAL A 226 1.40 5.81 -0.84
C VAL A 226 1.12 5.60 -2.32
N VAL A 227 1.23 4.34 -2.79
CA VAL A 227 1.24 4.00 -4.22
C VAL A 227 -0.09 3.41 -4.65
N GLY A 228 -0.74 4.05 -5.61
CA GLY A 228 -2.00 3.61 -6.21
C GLY A 228 -1.83 2.51 -7.24
N GLY A 229 -2.91 1.77 -7.47
CA GLY A 229 -3.00 0.72 -8.49
C GLY A 229 -4.11 0.97 -9.50
N PRO A 230 -4.48 -0.02 -10.29
CA PRO A 230 -5.65 0.05 -11.18
C PRO A 230 -6.92 0.30 -10.34
N GLY A 231 -7.52 1.44 -10.50
CA GLY A 231 -8.64 1.85 -9.66
C GLY A 231 -8.48 3.29 -9.19
N VAL A 232 -8.38 4.17 -10.13
CA VAL A 232 -7.84 5.51 -10.01
C VAL A 232 -8.72 6.54 -9.35
N GLY A 233 -8.04 7.59 -8.90
CA GLY A 233 -8.54 8.51 -7.90
C GLY A 233 -8.55 7.79 -6.55
N SER A 234 -7.74 6.71 -6.46
CA SER A 234 -7.80 5.75 -5.37
C SER A 234 -7.08 6.22 -4.12
N ILE A 235 -6.23 7.23 -4.22
CA ILE A 235 -5.53 7.78 -3.06
C ILE A 235 -6.22 9.08 -2.66
N LYS A 236 -6.64 9.17 -1.41
CA LYS A 236 -7.12 10.42 -0.81
C LYS A 236 -6.36 10.69 0.47
N LEU A 237 -5.98 11.95 0.63
CA LEU A 237 -5.43 12.47 1.88
C LEU A 237 -6.56 13.14 2.67
N PRO A 238 -6.68 12.90 3.99
CA PRO A 238 -7.55 13.67 4.87
C PRO A 238 -7.22 15.17 4.80
N LYS A 239 -8.23 16.02 4.98
CA LYS A 239 -8.02 17.48 4.98
C LYS A 239 -7.12 17.98 6.12
N SER A 240 -6.99 17.20 7.18
CA SER A 240 -6.09 17.45 8.30
C SER A 240 -4.61 17.31 7.95
N ILE A 241 -4.30 16.59 6.86
CA ILE A 241 -2.93 16.36 6.41
C ILE A 241 -2.47 17.55 5.57
N THR A 242 -1.68 18.41 6.19
CA THR A 242 -1.17 19.64 5.60
C THR A 242 0.33 19.75 5.80
N LEU A 243 1.00 20.46 4.90
CA LEU A 243 2.42 20.80 5.06
C LEU A 243 2.59 21.59 6.39
N ASP A 244 3.66 21.30 7.09
CA ASP A 244 4.01 21.83 8.43
C ASP A 244 3.01 21.45 9.54
N GLY A 245 2.00 20.63 9.24
CA GLY A 245 1.10 20.05 10.22
C GLY A 245 1.78 19.00 11.09
N PHE A 246 1.45 18.97 12.38
CA PHE A 246 1.89 17.91 13.28
C PHE A 246 0.93 16.72 13.19
N VAL A 247 1.49 15.51 13.18
CA VAL A 247 0.74 14.26 13.27
C VAL A 247 1.23 13.45 14.45
N GLU A 248 0.30 12.81 15.13
CA GLU A 248 0.62 11.81 16.12
C GLU A 248 0.78 10.42 15.46
N LYS A 249 1.54 9.57 16.10
CA LYS A 249 1.63 8.16 15.71
C LYS A 249 0.22 7.57 15.61
N LEU A 250 -0.07 6.88 14.51
CA LEU A 250 -1.36 6.30 14.13
C LEU A 250 -2.42 7.30 13.60
N ASP A 251 -2.12 8.58 13.48
CA ASP A 251 -3.00 9.46 12.72
C ASP A 251 -3.15 9.00 11.28
N GLU A 252 -4.35 9.12 10.71
CA GLU A 252 -4.60 8.72 9.34
C GLU A 252 -3.94 9.69 8.36
N LEU A 253 -3.04 9.18 7.52
CA LEU A 253 -2.32 9.96 6.50
C LEU A 253 -2.97 9.86 5.12
N ALA A 254 -3.53 8.70 4.78
CA ALA A 254 -4.12 8.45 3.48
C ALA A 254 -5.10 7.28 3.52
N LEU A 255 -5.97 7.21 2.54
CA LEU A 255 -6.81 6.06 2.28
C LEU A 255 -6.81 5.70 0.79
N PHE A 256 -7.08 4.43 0.50
CA PHE A 256 -7.20 3.91 -0.85
C PHE A 256 -8.61 3.44 -1.17
N TYR A 257 -9.08 3.74 -2.37
CA TYR A 257 -10.35 3.23 -2.87
C TYR A 257 -10.26 1.86 -3.54
N LEU A 258 -9.10 1.48 -4.06
CA LEU A 258 -8.81 0.15 -4.64
C LEU A 258 -7.30 -0.08 -4.68
N GLY A 259 -6.85 -1.34 -4.50
CA GLY A 259 -5.51 -1.89 -4.68
C GLY A 259 -4.32 -0.95 -4.44
N SER A 260 -3.46 -1.30 -3.50
CA SER A 260 -2.46 -0.36 -3.01
C SER A 260 -1.18 -1.03 -2.55
N THR A 261 -0.13 -0.25 -2.50
CA THR A 261 1.11 -0.60 -1.80
C THR A 261 1.62 0.62 -1.04
N CYS A 262 2.24 0.38 0.10
CA CYS A 262 2.89 1.41 0.89
C CYS A 262 4.39 1.12 0.97
N CYS A 263 5.19 2.03 0.44
CA CYS A 263 6.64 1.99 0.64
C CYS A 263 7.03 2.95 1.74
N MET A 264 8.02 2.58 2.54
CA MET A 264 8.59 3.44 3.56
C MET A 264 10.11 3.31 3.54
N ALA A 265 10.81 4.44 3.69
CA ALA A 265 12.23 4.46 4.03
C ALA A 265 12.37 5.15 5.40
N ALA A 266 12.85 4.40 6.38
CA ALA A 266 12.85 4.77 7.79
C ALA A 266 14.24 4.72 8.40
N PRO A 267 14.54 5.59 9.40
CA PRO A 267 15.81 5.54 10.12
C PRO A 267 15.95 4.32 11.05
N GLU A 268 14.87 3.55 11.18
CA GLU A 268 14.78 2.36 12.03
C GLU A 268 14.57 1.11 11.19
N HIS A 269 14.84 -0.05 11.75
CA HIS A 269 14.66 -1.35 11.09
C HIS A 269 13.54 -2.14 11.77
N PRO A 270 12.71 -2.87 11.02
CA PRO A 270 11.69 -3.73 11.61
C PRO A 270 12.36 -4.86 12.41
N LYS A 271 11.92 -5.08 13.64
CA LYS A 271 12.54 -6.04 14.55
C LYS A 271 12.03 -7.47 14.40
N TYR A 272 10.76 -7.61 14.03
CA TYR A 272 10.03 -8.89 14.11
C TYR A 272 9.46 -9.36 12.77
N HIS A 273 9.65 -8.59 11.71
CA HIS A 273 9.07 -8.86 10.41
C HIS A 273 10.15 -8.95 9.35
N HIS A 274 10.01 -9.94 8.51
CA HIS A 274 10.93 -10.19 7.40
C HIS A 274 10.16 -10.29 6.10
N LYS A 275 10.85 -10.17 4.97
CA LYS A 275 10.27 -10.35 3.65
C LYS A 275 9.38 -11.61 3.58
N ASN A 276 8.21 -11.46 2.97
CA ASN A 276 7.16 -12.47 2.84
C ASN A 276 6.39 -12.79 4.14
N THR A 277 6.50 -11.94 5.17
CA THR A 277 5.63 -12.00 6.35
C THR A 277 4.50 -10.99 6.26
N PHE A 278 3.45 -11.22 7.03
CA PHE A 278 2.35 -10.28 7.18
C PHE A 278 2.67 -9.25 8.26
N VAL A 279 2.37 -8.00 7.98
CA VAL A 279 2.45 -6.92 8.94
C VAL A 279 1.06 -6.38 9.23
N GLU A 280 0.82 -5.98 10.46
CA GLU A 280 -0.45 -5.40 10.91
C GLU A 280 -0.27 -3.91 11.18
N VAL A 281 -1.27 -3.11 10.81
CA VAL A 281 -1.26 -1.67 11.12
C VAL A 281 -1.18 -1.48 12.63
N GLY A 282 -0.31 -0.56 13.09
CA GLY A 282 -0.14 -0.28 14.51
C GLY A 282 0.72 -1.29 15.28
N ALA A 283 1.09 -2.42 14.68
CA ALA A 283 2.07 -3.32 15.27
C ALA A 283 3.45 -2.65 15.36
N SER A 284 4.29 -3.12 16.29
CA SER A 284 5.68 -2.60 16.44
C SER A 284 6.46 -2.76 15.15
N TYR A 285 7.06 -1.68 14.71
CA TYR A 285 7.98 -1.64 13.57
C TYR A 285 9.38 -2.11 13.95
#